data_b486a9b94f035031abac1688c432c0e9
#
_entry.id   b486a9b94f035031abac1688c432c0e9
#
_cell.length_a   1.000
_cell.length_b   1.000
_cell.length_c   1.000
_cell.angle_alpha   90.00
_cell.angle_beta   90.00
_cell.angle_gamma   90.00
#
_symmetry.space_group_name_H-M   'P 1'
#
loop_
_entity.id
_entity.type
_entity.pdbx_description
1 polymer ?
#
loop_
_entity_poly.entity_id
_entity_poly.type
_entity_poly.pdbx_seq_one_letter_code
_entity_poly.pdbx_strand_id
1 'polypeptide(L)'
;MKSVFGGLMLTLAITPAIAAEPAGQLQVERNVAVPRRDGVVLRADIYRPAGAGKFPVLVFRTPYGKHGAAHSDGIHGKAVARGYAVVMQDVRGRYASDGHFDPYRQERADGYDTIEWAARQSWSDGRVGTYGLSYPGAVQWLAALEAPPHLVAMAPAMTFSSPRRFFYMNGIFDRSWLPWIYENIAPDARRRLGLPDDGDAEAKWRTVAGDFQSWLPLRELPWLRREAPYYFEWLSHPPEDAWWDWAELHGRYARTSAAVLNLSGWHDDAYGVEGAVTNFNGLRLARSGRDGLRTHLVLGPWEHGTPSATDGRTGELDFGPAAAFDYDGWVLDFHDHYLRGIENGFSKRAPVHYFVMGANVWRDASSWPPPAGRIETLYFDAATGAGPLRLSARRPTTAGSRSVFTADPRHPVMDPHDSRGPRDYSALAARQDLLTFDTEPLPADLTVAGEIVASIHASCDCRDFDLWVRLQDVHPDGRAFNLMSPGNDALRASYRDPGPGRQAIEPGRTYELRMPALMTAIRLAKGHRLRAQVSASFDPHLSRNLQTGESEVVSAESRPATIAIHHGVDHASKLLLPVLD
;
A
#
# COMPACT_ATOMS: atom_id res chain seq x y z
N MET A 1 -0.21 85.26 32.71
CA MET A 1 0.75 84.21 33.07
C MET A 1 0.65 83.13 32.03
N LYS A 2 1.75 82.84 31.34
CA LYS A 2 1.82 82.15 30.07
C LYS A 2 1.74 80.64 30.30
N SER A 3 0.81 79.94 29.64
CA SER A 3 0.79 78.43 29.53
C SER A 3 1.46 78.05 28.22
N VAL A 4 2.45 77.13 28.33
CA VAL A 4 3.19 76.56 27.23
C VAL A 4 2.53 75.18 26.90
N PHE A 5 1.98 75.07 25.69
CA PHE A 5 1.55 73.78 25.11
C PHE A 5 2.72 73.13 24.37
N GLY A 6 3.20 72.04 24.85
CA GLY A 6 4.15 71.18 24.14
C GLY A 6 3.39 70.11 23.30
N GLY A 7 3.44 70.30 21.98
CA GLY A 7 2.88 69.31 21.05
C GLY A 7 3.82 68.13 20.84
N LEU A 8 3.32 66.97 21.12
CA LEU A 8 4.00 65.64 20.82
C LEU A 8 3.65 65.23 19.39
N MET A 9 4.60 65.37 18.45
CA MET A 9 4.47 64.79 17.11
C MET A 9 4.64 63.30 17.15
N LEU A 10 3.56 62.55 16.90
CA LEU A 10 3.58 61.11 16.69
C LEU A 10 3.93 60.85 15.22
N THR A 11 5.16 60.43 14.95
CA THR A 11 5.57 59.93 13.62
C THR A 11 5.00 58.52 13.41
N LEU A 12 3.93 58.40 12.62
CA LEU A 12 3.48 57.10 12.10
C LEU A 12 4.53 56.57 11.10
N ALA A 13 5.23 55.50 11.48
CA ALA A 13 6.01 54.72 10.54
C ALA A 13 5.05 53.91 9.64
N ILE A 14 4.90 54.34 8.39
CA ILE A 14 4.22 53.58 7.35
C ILE A 14 5.16 52.44 6.93
N THR A 15 4.92 51.25 7.44
CA THR A 15 5.47 50.02 6.88
C THR A 15 4.83 49.81 5.49
N PRO A 16 5.63 49.65 4.42
CA PRO A 16 5.05 49.35 3.13
C PRO A 16 4.39 47.98 3.22
N ALA A 17 3.08 47.90 3.02
CA ALA A 17 2.38 46.67 2.76
C ALA A 17 3.02 46.03 1.51
N ILE A 18 3.65 44.90 1.66
CA ILE A 18 4.05 44.05 0.53
C ILE A 18 2.75 43.68 -0.18
N ALA A 19 2.50 44.35 -1.31
CA ALA A 19 1.39 44.00 -2.19
C ALA A 19 1.57 42.54 -2.57
N ALA A 20 0.59 41.71 -2.24
CA ALA A 20 0.51 40.35 -2.78
C ALA A 20 0.49 40.50 -4.30
N GLU A 21 1.50 39.96 -4.97
CA GLU A 21 1.49 39.89 -6.44
C GLU A 21 0.19 39.18 -6.88
N PRO A 22 -0.48 39.69 -7.94
CA PRO A 22 -1.67 39.02 -8.46
C PRO A 22 -1.27 37.58 -8.81
N ALA A 23 -2.07 36.61 -8.40
CA ALA A 23 -1.89 35.21 -8.72
C ALA A 23 -1.61 35.07 -10.23
N GLY A 24 -0.35 34.74 -10.59
CA GLY A 24 0.14 34.78 -11.95
C GLY A 24 -0.73 33.88 -12.86
N GLN A 25 -0.99 34.36 -14.08
CA GLN A 25 -1.72 33.54 -15.06
C GLN A 25 -1.02 32.20 -15.20
N LEU A 26 -1.79 31.11 -15.19
CA LEU A 26 -1.31 29.75 -15.43
C LEU A 26 -0.84 29.62 -16.91
N GLN A 27 0.42 29.27 -17.12
CA GLN A 27 0.92 28.87 -18.44
C GLN A 27 0.88 27.34 -18.55
N VAL A 28 0.29 26.86 -19.66
CA VAL A 28 0.17 25.41 -19.92
C VAL A 28 0.78 25.10 -21.29
N GLU A 29 1.73 24.17 -21.31
CA GLU A 29 2.32 23.63 -22.54
C GLU A 29 1.91 22.15 -22.64
N ARG A 30 1.29 21.75 -23.75
CA ARG A 30 0.72 20.40 -23.93
C ARG A 30 1.62 19.54 -24.79
N ASN A 31 1.67 18.22 -24.46
CA ASN A 31 2.38 17.20 -25.23
C ASN A 31 3.85 17.54 -25.52
N VAL A 32 4.52 18.22 -24.61
CA VAL A 32 5.94 18.58 -24.71
C VAL A 32 6.76 17.29 -24.85
N ALA A 33 7.67 17.28 -25.83
CA ALA A 33 8.57 16.15 -26.08
C ALA A 33 9.63 16.05 -24.98
N VAL A 34 9.74 14.88 -24.37
CA VAL A 34 10.73 14.56 -23.35
C VAL A 34 11.55 13.37 -23.83
N PRO A 35 12.69 13.61 -24.55
CA PRO A 35 13.48 12.54 -25.15
C PRO A 35 14.18 11.69 -24.07
N ARG A 36 14.26 10.40 -24.33
CA ARG A 36 14.97 9.41 -23.50
C ARG A 36 16.33 9.10 -24.09
N ARG A 37 17.24 8.56 -23.27
CA ARG A 37 18.59 8.16 -23.67
C ARG A 37 18.62 7.10 -24.78
N ASP A 38 17.54 6.32 -24.93
CA ASP A 38 17.35 5.27 -25.94
C ASP A 38 16.62 5.74 -27.20
N GLY A 39 16.34 7.05 -27.31
CA GLY A 39 15.70 7.67 -28.47
C GLY A 39 14.16 7.66 -28.44
N VAL A 40 13.53 6.99 -27.46
CA VAL A 40 12.07 7.06 -27.27
C VAL A 40 11.69 8.45 -26.76
N VAL A 41 10.54 8.97 -27.20
CA VAL A 41 10.05 10.30 -26.78
C VAL A 41 8.79 10.14 -25.92
N LEU A 42 8.87 10.52 -24.66
CA LEU A 42 7.71 10.60 -23.80
C LEU A 42 7.04 11.98 -23.94
N ARG A 43 5.78 12.08 -23.55
CA ARG A 43 4.99 13.31 -23.66
C ARG A 43 4.55 13.79 -22.27
N ALA A 44 4.81 15.07 -22.01
CA ALA A 44 4.41 15.72 -20.78
C ALA A 44 3.58 16.97 -21.03
N ASP A 45 2.69 17.29 -20.10
CA ASP A 45 2.05 18.59 -19.99
C ASP A 45 2.76 19.36 -18.89
N ILE A 46 3.11 20.62 -19.16
CA ILE A 46 3.82 21.49 -18.25
C ILE A 46 2.87 22.58 -17.77
N TYR A 47 2.70 22.68 -16.47
CA TYR A 47 1.90 23.69 -15.80
C TYR A 47 2.84 24.56 -14.98
N ARG A 48 2.86 25.87 -15.19
CA ARG A 48 3.75 26.78 -14.45
C ARG A 48 3.17 28.18 -14.30
N PRO A 49 3.64 28.98 -13.33
CA PRO A 49 3.33 30.39 -13.31
C PRO A 49 3.78 31.08 -14.59
N ALA A 50 2.98 32.04 -15.11
CA ALA A 50 3.39 32.85 -16.23
C ALA A 50 4.52 33.82 -15.82
N GLY A 51 5.41 34.12 -16.77
CA GLY A 51 6.52 35.07 -16.55
C GLY A 51 7.90 34.43 -16.72
N ALA A 52 8.94 35.25 -16.52
CA ALA A 52 10.34 34.89 -16.80
C ALA A 52 11.09 34.27 -15.60
N GLY A 53 10.40 33.74 -14.59
CA GLY A 53 11.01 33.16 -13.41
C GLY A 53 11.59 31.76 -13.62
N LYS A 54 12.44 31.33 -12.68
CA LYS A 54 12.84 29.92 -12.53
C LYS A 54 12.14 29.35 -11.31
N PHE A 55 11.59 28.14 -11.48
CA PHE A 55 10.73 27.50 -10.49
C PHE A 55 11.32 26.16 -10.05
N PRO A 56 11.17 25.76 -8.79
CA PRO A 56 11.33 24.36 -8.42
C PRO A 56 10.29 23.51 -9.14
N VAL A 57 10.66 22.28 -9.48
CA VAL A 57 9.82 21.43 -10.35
C VAL A 57 9.24 20.27 -9.56
N LEU A 58 7.95 20.01 -9.73
CA LEU A 58 7.32 18.76 -9.30
C LEU A 58 7.02 17.88 -10.52
N VAL A 59 7.45 16.61 -10.47
CA VAL A 59 7.24 15.64 -11.53
C VAL A 59 6.23 14.59 -11.08
N PHE A 60 5.19 14.39 -11.89
CA PHE A 60 4.18 13.35 -11.76
C PHE A 60 4.17 12.49 -13.01
N ARG A 61 4.32 11.16 -12.87
CA ARG A 61 4.36 10.22 -13.98
C ARG A 61 3.29 9.15 -13.80
N THR A 62 2.48 8.90 -14.84
CA THR A 62 1.27 8.07 -14.73
C THR A 62 1.04 7.20 -15.97
N PRO A 63 0.53 5.96 -15.80
CA PRO A 63 0.05 5.12 -16.89
C PRO A 63 -1.42 5.40 -17.27
N TYR A 64 -2.11 6.26 -16.50
CA TYR A 64 -3.57 6.46 -16.58
C TYR A 64 -3.99 7.64 -17.48
N GLY A 65 -3.03 8.27 -18.16
CA GLY A 65 -3.25 9.45 -18.98
C GLY A 65 -3.10 10.75 -18.18
N LYS A 66 -2.04 11.51 -18.49
CA LYS A 66 -1.72 12.78 -17.80
C LYS A 66 -2.86 13.79 -17.80
N HIS A 67 -3.69 13.82 -18.84
CA HIS A 67 -4.83 14.74 -18.93
C HIS A 67 -5.95 14.37 -17.95
N GLY A 68 -6.32 13.10 -17.87
CA GLY A 68 -7.29 12.59 -16.89
C GLY A 68 -6.78 12.75 -15.45
N ALA A 69 -5.52 12.40 -15.22
CA ALA A 69 -4.88 12.56 -13.93
C ALA A 69 -4.86 14.02 -13.45
N ALA A 70 -4.65 14.99 -14.34
CA ALA A 70 -4.71 16.41 -14.00
C ALA A 70 -6.10 16.88 -13.53
N HIS A 71 -7.17 16.20 -13.94
CA HIS A 71 -8.52 16.51 -13.47
C HIS A 71 -8.83 15.89 -12.10
N SER A 72 -8.32 14.70 -11.82
CA SER A 72 -8.60 13.96 -10.59
C SER A 72 -7.65 14.30 -9.44
N ASP A 73 -6.37 14.59 -9.74
CA ASP A 73 -5.34 14.79 -8.73
C ASP A 73 -5.41 16.17 -8.04
N GLY A 74 -5.80 17.23 -8.74
CA GLY A 74 -5.97 18.58 -8.17
C GLY A 74 -4.71 19.27 -7.62
N ILE A 75 -3.70 18.51 -7.20
CA ILE A 75 -2.48 19.02 -6.54
C ILE A 75 -1.65 19.94 -7.44
N HIS A 76 -1.64 19.69 -8.77
CA HIS A 76 -0.85 20.47 -9.72
C HIS A 76 -1.26 21.94 -9.73
N GLY A 77 -2.55 22.26 -9.65
CA GLY A 77 -3.04 23.64 -9.57
C GLY A 77 -2.61 24.34 -8.28
N LYS A 78 -2.72 23.65 -7.14
CA LYS A 78 -2.25 24.14 -5.84
C LYS A 78 -0.73 24.33 -5.83
N ALA A 79 0.02 23.44 -6.47
CA ALA A 79 1.47 23.54 -6.61
C ALA A 79 1.89 24.76 -7.43
N VAL A 80 1.24 25.00 -8.58
CA VAL A 80 1.49 26.19 -9.41
C VAL A 80 1.17 27.47 -8.64
N ALA A 81 0.07 27.51 -7.88
CA ALA A 81 -0.27 28.63 -7.03
C ALA A 81 0.77 28.90 -5.93
N ARG A 82 1.51 27.87 -5.49
CA ARG A 82 2.65 27.99 -4.56
C ARG A 82 3.98 28.30 -5.28
N GLY A 83 3.99 28.49 -6.61
CA GLY A 83 5.18 28.87 -7.38
C GLY A 83 6.02 27.69 -7.86
N TYR A 84 5.46 26.51 -8.02
CA TYR A 84 6.09 25.37 -8.68
C TYR A 84 5.81 25.35 -10.18
N ALA A 85 6.73 24.79 -10.95
CA ALA A 85 6.42 24.21 -12.24
C ALA A 85 6.07 22.72 -12.05
N VAL A 86 5.02 22.24 -12.71
CA VAL A 86 4.58 20.84 -12.62
C VAL A 86 4.69 20.17 -13.97
N VAL A 87 5.38 19.04 -14.02
CA VAL A 87 5.55 18.18 -15.20
C VAL A 87 4.66 16.96 -15.00
N MET A 88 3.56 16.87 -15.73
CA MET A 88 2.68 15.70 -15.73
C MET A 88 2.95 14.88 -16.99
N GLN A 89 3.43 13.64 -16.83
CA GLN A 89 3.93 12.83 -17.93
C GLN A 89 3.20 11.49 -18.07
N ASP A 90 2.78 11.16 -19.29
CA ASP A 90 2.43 9.79 -19.64
C ASP A 90 3.68 8.91 -19.61
N VAL A 91 3.63 7.76 -18.94
CA VAL A 91 4.74 6.81 -18.98
C VAL A 91 4.88 6.17 -20.37
N ARG A 92 5.99 5.51 -20.63
CA ARG A 92 6.31 4.87 -21.90
C ARG A 92 5.18 3.97 -22.39
N GLY A 93 4.84 4.06 -23.68
CA GLY A 93 3.83 3.23 -24.33
C GLY A 93 2.39 3.49 -23.88
N ARG A 94 2.15 4.61 -23.17
CA ARG A 94 0.80 4.99 -22.73
C ARG A 94 0.41 6.32 -23.36
N TYR A 95 -0.88 6.43 -23.72
CA TYR A 95 -1.53 7.62 -24.28
C TYR A 95 -0.73 8.33 -25.37
N ALA A 96 -0.13 9.49 -25.06
CA ALA A 96 0.62 10.28 -26.04
C ALA A 96 2.12 9.94 -26.10
N SER A 97 2.63 9.16 -25.15
CA SER A 97 4.05 8.76 -25.12
C SER A 97 4.34 7.63 -26.09
N ASP A 98 5.51 7.70 -26.73
CA ASP A 98 6.00 6.67 -27.65
C ASP A 98 6.46 5.41 -26.90
N GLY A 99 6.81 4.38 -27.65
CA GLY A 99 7.36 3.13 -27.16
C GLY A 99 6.31 2.10 -26.79
N HIS A 100 6.74 1.08 -26.06
CA HIS A 100 5.93 -0.05 -25.63
C HIS A 100 5.79 -0.03 -24.11
N PHE A 101 4.58 -0.30 -23.61
CA PHE A 101 4.29 -0.35 -22.18
C PHE A 101 4.62 -1.72 -21.61
N ASP A 102 5.55 -1.74 -20.66
CA ASP A 102 5.84 -2.88 -19.79
C ASP A 102 5.86 -2.32 -18.34
N PRO A 103 4.85 -2.63 -17.51
CA PRO A 103 4.66 -1.95 -16.24
C PRO A 103 5.89 -2.02 -15.35
N TYR A 104 6.30 -0.87 -14.86
CA TYR A 104 7.43 -0.64 -13.95
C TYR A 104 8.83 -0.91 -14.54
N ARG A 105 8.99 -1.74 -15.57
CA ARG A 105 10.29 -2.22 -16.09
C ARG A 105 11.21 -1.09 -16.57
N GLN A 106 10.68 -0.13 -17.31
CA GLN A 106 11.47 0.98 -17.86
C GLN A 106 11.49 2.22 -16.96
N GLU A 107 10.74 2.21 -15.85
CA GLU A 107 10.49 3.40 -15.04
C GLU A 107 11.73 3.92 -14.31
N ARG A 108 12.75 3.06 -14.10
CA ARG A 108 14.04 3.47 -13.54
C ARG A 108 14.73 4.48 -14.45
N ALA A 109 15.02 4.08 -15.69
CA ALA A 109 15.72 4.92 -16.66
C ALA A 109 14.85 6.10 -17.12
N ASP A 110 13.57 5.86 -17.41
CA ASP A 110 12.63 6.89 -17.84
C ASP A 110 12.41 7.95 -16.76
N GLY A 111 12.32 7.54 -15.51
CA GLY A 111 12.18 8.44 -14.36
C GLY A 111 13.43 9.30 -14.16
N TYR A 112 14.62 8.69 -14.19
CA TYR A 112 15.89 9.42 -14.15
C TYR A 112 15.96 10.47 -15.25
N ASP A 113 15.74 10.06 -16.49
CA ASP A 113 15.84 10.95 -17.65
C ASP A 113 14.81 12.08 -17.60
N THR A 114 13.60 11.84 -17.04
CA THR A 114 12.58 12.86 -16.87
C THR A 114 13.00 13.90 -15.82
N ILE A 115 13.50 13.45 -14.68
CA ILE A 115 13.98 14.33 -13.60
C ILE A 115 15.11 15.23 -14.11
N GLU A 116 16.10 14.63 -14.78
CA GLU A 116 17.24 15.35 -15.31
C GLU A 116 16.87 16.30 -16.48
N TRP A 117 15.89 15.91 -17.32
CA TRP A 117 15.34 16.78 -18.33
C TRP A 117 14.63 17.99 -17.71
N ALA A 118 13.79 17.77 -16.70
CA ALA A 118 13.03 18.82 -16.02
C ALA A 118 13.97 19.82 -15.33
N ALA A 119 15.03 19.35 -14.69
CA ALA A 119 16.03 20.19 -14.04
C ALA A 119 16.75 21.15 -14.99
N ARG A 120 16.94 20.75 -16.26
CA ARG A 120 17.68 21.53 -17.28
C ARG A 120 16.83 22.51 -18.06
N GLN A 121 15.52 22.57 -17.83
CA GLN A 121 14.65 23.50 -18.56
C GLN A 121 14.96 24.95 -18.18
N SER A 122 14.79 25.88 -19.14
CA SER A 122 15.09 27.30 -18.93
C SER A 122 14.29 27.93 -17.79
N TRP A 123 13.09 27.41 -17.54
CA TRP A 123 12.18 27.81 -16.47
C TRP A 123 12.41 27.05 -15.14
N SER A 124 13.33 26.10 -15.08
CA SER A 124 13.65 25.33 -13.88
C SER A 124 14.76 26.01 -13.07
N ASP A 125 14.68 25.95 -11.75
CA ASP A 125 15.76 26.34 -10.84
C ASP A 125 16.76 25.20 -10.56
N GLY A 126 16.54 24.02 -11.18
CA GLY A 126 17.37 22.83 -11.05
C GLY A 126 17.00 21.91 -9.90
N ARG A 127 16.03 22.27 -9.04
CA ARG A 127 15.56 21.42 -7.94
C ARG A 127 14.28 20.70 -8.34
N VAL A 128 14.30 19.37 -8.24
CA VAL A 128 13.17 18.52 -8.65
C VAL A 128 12.65 17.72 -7.46
N GLY A 129 11.33 17.75 -7.28
CA GLY A 129 10.59 16.85 -6.41
C GLY A 129 9.67 15.95 -7.22
N THR A 130 9.23 14.86 -6.60
CA THR A 130 8.25 13.95 -7.18
C THR A 130 7.13 13.66 -6.20
N TYR A 131 5.95 13.35 -6.71
CA TYR A 131 4.80 12.97 -5.90
C TYR A 131 3.88 12.02 -6.65
N GLY A 132 2.97 11.40 -5.95
CA GLY A 132 1.93 10.56 -6.50
C GLY A 132 1.67 9.29 -5.69
N LEU A 133 0.51 8.73 -5.92
CA LEU A 133 -0.05 7.58 -5.22
C LEU A 133 -0.12 6.39 -6.18
N SER A 134 0.06 5.15 -5.67
CA SER A 134 -0.05 3.91 -6.46
C SER A 134 1.09 3.79 -7.49
N TYR A 135 0.80 3.54 -8.74
CA TYR A 135 1.80 3.50 -9.80
C TYR A 135 2.65 4.79 -9.84
N PRO A 136 2.07 6.02 -9.79
CA PRO A 136 2.83 7.26 -9.61
C PRO A 136 3.68 7.31 -8.33
N GLY A 137 3.33 6.56 -7.30
CA GLY A 137 4.17 6.36 -6.11
C GLY A 137 5.37 5.45 -6.39
N ALA A 138 5.14 4.33 -7.05
CA ALA A 138 6.16 3.33 -7.38
C ALA A 138 7.25 3.88 -8.30
N VAL A 139 6.87 4.65 -9.33
CA VAL A 139 7.84 5.21 -10.30
C VAL A 139 8.82 6.20 -9.67
N GLN A 140 8.48 6.81 -8.53
CA GLN A 140 9.39 7.67 -7.78
C GLN A 140 10.54 6.85 -7.18
N TRP A 141 10.23 5.71 -6.55
CA TRP A 141 11.21 4.80 -6.00
C TRP A 141 12.11 4.20 -7.07
N LEU A 142 11.51 3.79 -8.21
CA LEU A 142 12.25 3.25 -9.34
C LEU A 142 13.24 4.27 -9.89
N ALA A 143 12.81 5.52 -10.10
CA ALA A 143 13.71 6.60 -10.49
C ALA A 143 14.82 6.85 -9.46
N ALA A 144 14.50 6.82 -8.17
CA ALA A 144 15.46 7.04 -7.09
C ALA A 144 16.57 5.97 -7.03
N LEU A 145 16.31 4.73 -7.50
CA LEU A 145 17.33 3.69 -7.65
C LEU A 145 18.45 4.06 -8.63
N GLU A 146 18.20 4.95 -9.58
CA GLU A 146 19.21 5.48 -10.51
C GLU A 146 19.95 6.70 -9.96
N ALA A 147 19.60 7.16 -8.75
CA ALA A 147 20.24 8.27 -8.05
C ALA A 147 20.33 9.57 -8.88
N PRO A 148 19.23 10.12 -9.44
CA PRO A 148 19.28 11.35 -10.20
C PRO A 148 19.74 12.51 -9.32
N PRO A 149 20.80 13.26 -9.73
CA PRO A 149 21.42 14.26 -8.87
C PRO A 149 20.51 15.46 -8.55
N HIS A 150 19.50 15.73 -9.37
CA HIS A 150 18.58 16.83 -9.15
C HIS A 150 17.31 16.43 -8.37
N LEU A 151 17.15 15.15 -7.96
CA LEU A 151 16.05 14.71 -7.10
C LEU A 151 16.31 15.10 -5.65
N VAL A 152 15.60 16.10 -5.16
CA VAL A 152 15.78 16.66 -3.80
C VAL A 152 14.81 16.06 -2.79
N ALA A 153 13.56 15.81 -3.21
CA ALA A 153 12.51 15.29 -2.34
C ALA A 153 11.50 14.44 -3.14
N MET A 154 10.91 13.44 -2.48
CA MET A 154 9.87 12.60 -3.08
C MET A 154 8.80 12.24 -2.06
N ALA A 155 7.53 12.20 -2.50
CA ALA A 155 6.37 11.86 -1.69
C ALA A 155 5.62 10.65 -2.28
N PRO A 156 6.18 9.44 -2.20
CA PRO A 156 5.53 8.22 -2.67
C PRO A 156 4.43 7.80 -1.69
N ALA A 157 3.20 7.65 -2.19
CA ALA A 157 2.09 7.16 -1.41
C ALA A 157 1.62 5.79 -1.92
N MET A 158 1.23 4.90 -0.99
CA MET A 158 0.61 3.60 -1.28
C MET A 158 1.35 2.84 -2.39
N THR A 159 2.56 2.38 -2.10
CA THR A 159 3.44 1.72 -3.07
C THR A 159 4.30 0.62 -2.43
N PHE A 160 4.94 -0.19 -3.24
CA PHE A 160 5.68 -1.37 -2.81
C PHE A 160 7.07 -1.06 -2.21
N SER A 161 7.63 -2.04 -1.50
CA SER A 161 9.04 -2.12 -1.11
C SER A 161 9.84 -3.12 -1.95
N SER A 162 9.17 -4.16 -2.44
CA SER A 162 9.75 -5.23 -3.24
C SER A 162 8.74 -5.72 -4.27
N PRO A 163 9.14 -5.93 -5.54
CA PRO A 163 8.26 -6.50 -6.54
C PRO A 163 7.81 -7.92 -6.17
N ARG A 164 8.67 -8.69 -5.52
CA ARG A 164 8.33 -10.06 -5.07
C ARG A 164 7.16 -10.08 -4.11
N ARG A 165 7.02 -9.06 -3.24
CA ARG A 165 5.91 -8.94 -2.29
C ARG A 165 4.68 -8.29 -2.89
N PHE A 166 4.86 -7.59 -3.99
CA PHE A 166 3.78 -6.88 -4.67
C PHE A 166 3.09 -7.75 -5.74
N PHE A 167 3.86 -8.51 -6.52
CA PHE A 167 3.29 -9.43 -7.51
C PHE A 167 2.91 -10.78 -6.89
N TYR A 168 3.61 -11.17 -5.81
CA TYR A 168 3.38 -12.41 -5.06
C TYR A 168 3.32 -12.10 -3.57
N MET A 169 2.12 -11.87 -3.06
CA MET A 169 1.96 -11.67 -1.62
C MET A 169 2.30 -12.96 -0.89
N ASN A 170 3.47 -12.96 -0.22
CA ASN A 170 3.93 -14.09 0.60
C ASN A 170 3.90 -15.44 -0.11
N GLY A 171 4.31 -15.45 -1.38
CA GLY A 171 4.35 -16.65 -2.23
C GLY A 171 3.08 -16.94 -3.03
N ILE A 172 2.04 -16.10 -2.91
CA ILE A 172 0.76 -16.27 -3.60
C ILE A 172 0.60 -15.18 -4.65
N PHE A 173 0.37 -15.54 -5.91
CA PHE A 173 0.21 -14.56 -6.98
C PHE A 173 -1.03 -13.68 -6.76
N ASP A 174 -0.85 -12.36 -6.87
CA ASP A 174 -1.92 -11.39 -6.68
C ASP A 174 -2.82 -11.31 -7.93
N ARG A 175 -4.09 -11.64 -7.77
CA ARG A 175 -5.07 -11.64 -8.85
C ARG A 175 -5.73 -10.28 -9.08
N SER A 176 -5.52 -9.32 -8.20
CA SER A 176 -6.00 -7.94 -8.38
C SER A 176 -5.39 -7.25 -9.61
N TRP A 177 -4.32 -7.82 -10.18
CA TRP A 177 -3.77 -7.41 -11.47
C TRP A 177 -4.75 -7.54 -12.62
N LEU A 178 -5.65 -8.51 -12.60
CA LEU A 178 -6.61 -8.74 -13.69
C LEU A 178 -7.61 -7.58 -13.83
N PRO A 179 -8.35 -7.15 -12.78
CA PRO A 179 -9.20 -5.97 -12.88
C PRO A 179 -8.39 -4.71 -13.19
N TRP A 180 -7.21 -4.51 -12.57
CA TRP A 180 -6.38 -3.36 -12.87
C TRP A 180 -5.99 -3.28 -14.35
N ILE A 181 -5.55 -4.40 -14.94
CA ILE A 181 -5.21 -4.45 -16.37
C ILE A 181 -6.45 -4.19 -17.21
N TYR A 182 -7.55 -4.88 -16.92
CA TYR A 182 -8.76 -4.84 -17.73
C TYR A 182 -9.38 -3.44 -17.75
N GLU A 183 -9.53 -2.82 -16.59
CA GLU A 183 -10.22 -1.55 -16.43
C GLU A 183 -9.32 -0.34 -16.75
N ASN A 184 -8.06 -0.37 -16.33
CA ASN A 184 -7.20 0.81 -16.39
C ASN A 184 -6.17 0.80 -17.53
N ILE A 185 -5.77 -0.39 -18.00
CA ILE A 185 -4.67 -0.50 -18.97
C ILE A 185 -5.15 -0.92 -20.35
N ALA A 186 -5.99 -1.94 -20.43
CA ALA A 186 -6.44 -2.51 -21.69
C ALA A 186 -7.17 -1.51 -22.61
N PRO A 187 -8.00 -0.55 -22.15
CA PRO A 187 -8.66 0.40 -23.03
C PRO A 187 -7.68 1.18 -23.92
N ASP A 188 -6.64 1.77 -23.34
CA ASP A 188 -5.63 2.49 -24.12
C ASP A 188 -4.75 1.53 -24.96
N ALA A 189 -4.42 0.35 -24.44
CA ALA A 189 -3.67 -0.66 -25.17
C ALA A 189 -4.44 -1.10 -26.44
N ARG A 190 -5.75 -1.36 -26.34
CA ARG A 190 -6.63 -1.68 -27.48
C ARG A 190 -6.66 -0.56 -28.51
N ARG A 191 -6.86 0.67 -28.06
CA ARG A 191 -6.81 1.85 -28.94
C ARG A 191 -5.50 1.92 -29.73
N ARG A 192 -4.36 1.72 -29.06
CA ARG A 192 -3.02 1.74 -29.70
C ARG A 192 -2.80 0.58 -30.67
N LEU A 193 -3.40 -0.57 -30.38
CA LEU A 193 -3.32 -1.77 -31.22
C LEU A 193 -4.36 -1.79 -32.35
N GLY A 194 -5.24 -0.79 -32.45
CA GLY A 194 -6.34 -0.76 -33.41
C GLY A 194 -7.37 -1.87 -33.17
N LEU A 195 -7.54 -2.31 -31.93
CA LEU A 195 -8.54 -3.30 -31.54
C LEU A 195 -9.88 -2.60 -31.24
N PRO A 196 -11.02 -3.33 -31.31
CA PRO A 196 -12.31 -2.78 -30.93
C PRO A 196 -12.31 -2.23 -29.51
N ASP A 197 -12.99 -1.10 -29.31
CA ASP A 197 -13.28 -0.53 -28.00
C ASP A 197 -14.35 -1.38 -27.30
N ASP A 198 -14.12 -1.69 -26.03
CA ASP A 198 -15.09 -2.39 -25.21
C ASP A 198 -16.11 -1.45 -24.52
N GLY A 199 -15.99 -0.15 -24.68
CA GLY A 199 -16.82 0.86 -24.02
C GLY A 199 -16.44 1.04 -22.54
N ASP A 200 -17.43 1.02 -21.64
CA ASP A 200 -17.21 1.12 -20.20
C ASP A 200 -16.53 -0.16 -19.67
N ALA A 201 -15.23 -0.10 -19.48
CA ALA A 201 -14.42 -1.24 -19.07
C ALA A 201 -14.75 -1.74 -17.66
N GLU A 202 -15.09 -0.83 -16.73
CA GLU A 202 -15.50 -1.20 -15.36
C GLU A 202 -16.85 -1.92 -15.36
N ALA A 203 -17.84 -1.40 -16.10
CA ALA A 203 -19.14 -2.07 -16.23
C ALA A 203 -18.99 -3.46 -16.88
N LYS A 204 -18.11 -3.57 -17.87
CA LYS A 204 -17.87 -4.85 -18.55
C LYS A 204 -17.11 -5.84 -17.67
N TRP A 205 -16.13 -5.37 -16.89
CA TRP A 205 -15.44 -6.21 -15.92
C TRP A 205 -16.41 -6.93 -15.00
N ARG A 206 -17.39 -6.23 -14.44
CA ARG A 206 -18.42 -6.83 -13.59
C ARG A 206 -19.15 -8.03 -14.22
N THR A 207 -19.22 -8.09 -15.55
CA THR A 207 -19.87 -9.20 -16.27
C THR A 207 -18.95 -10.37 -16.58
N VAL A 208 -17.63 -10.13 -16.67
CA VAL A 208 -16.66 -11.16 -17.07
C VAL A 208 -15.72 -11.58 -15.94
N ALA A 209 -15.74 -10.89 -14.82
CA ALA A 209 -14.83 -11.13 -13.69
C ALA A 209 -14.83 -12.60 -13.22
N GLY A 210 -16.00 -13.23 -13.16
CA GLY A 210 -16.14 -14.63 -12.77
C GLY A 210 -15.36 -15.59 -13.66
N ASP A 211 -15.36 -15.38 -14.97
CA ASP A 211 -14.62 -16.19 -15.93
C ASP A 211 -13.10 -16.02 -15.73
N PHE A 212 -12.64 -14.76 -15.62
CA PHE A 212 -11.23 -14.46 -15.36
C PHE A 212 -10.75 -15.05 -14.03
N GLN A 213 -11.57 -14.90 -12.97
CA GLN A 213 -11.21 -15.30 -11.61
C GLN A 213 -11.28 -16.82 -11.40
N SER A 214 -12.03 -17.56 -12.19
CA SER A 214 -12.11 -19.03 -12.12
C SER A 214 -11.11 -19.74 -13.04
N TRP A 215 -10.49 -19.02 -14.00
CA TRP A 215 -9.64 -19.64 -15.02
C TRP A 215 -8.37 -20.28 -14.44
N LEU A 216 -8.12 -21.52 -14.84
CA LEU A 216 -6.91 -22.31 -14.55
C LEU A 216 -6.53 -23.17 -15.76
N PRO A 217 -5.25 -23.39 -16.05
CA PRO A 217 -4.07 -22.76 -15.42
C PRO A 217 -3.97 -21.27 -15.77
N LEU A 218 -3.41 -20.45 -14.88
CA LEU A 218 -3.37 -18.99 -15.07
C LEU A 218 -2.67 -18.57 -16.36
N ARG A 219 -1.58 -19.27 -16.74
CA ARG A 219 -0.84 -18.95 -17.98
C ARG A 219 -1.60 -19.24 -19.26
N GLU A 220 -2.69 -20.01 -19.20
CA GLU A 220 -3.53 -20.36 -20.34
C GLU A 220 -4.73 -19.45 -20.50
N LEU A 221 -4.84 -18.40 -19.66
CA LEU A 221 -5.87 -17.37 -19.79
C LEU A 221 -5.95 -16.89 -21.24
N PRO A 222 -7.11 -17.01 -21.93
CA PRO A 222 -7.19 -16.72 -23.37
C PRO A 222 -7.27 -15.22 -23.70
N TRP A 223 -7.63 -14.41 -22.71
CA TRP A 223 -7.82 -12.97 -22.83
C TRP A 223 -6.55 -12.19 -22.50
N LEU A 224 -6.51 -10.91 -22.86
CA LEU A 224 -5.44 -9.93 -22.56
C LEU A 224 -4.07 -10.26 -23.17
N ARG A 225 -3.95 -11.27 -24.03
CA ARG A 225 -2.64 -11.69 -24.58
C ARG A 225 -1.97 -10.64 -25.46
N ARG A 226 -2.76 -9.81 -26.13
CA ARG A 226 -2.27 -8.73 -26.97
C ARG A 226 -2.12 -7.42 -26.19
N GLU A 227 -3.06 -7.16 -25.30
CA GLU A 227 -3.14 -5.93 -24.51
C GLU A 227 -2.13 -5.91 -23.37
N ALA A 228 -1.86 -7.07 -22.76
CA ALA A 228 -1.02 -7.20 -21.58
C ALA A 228 -0.12 -8.46 -21.61
N PRO A 229 0.79 -8.60 -22.60
CA PRO A 229 1.70 -9.73 -22.68
C PRO A 229 2.59 -9.87 -21.44
N TYR A 230 2.89 -8.77 -20.74
CA TYR A 230 3.66 -8.73 -19.50
C TYR A 230 2.99 -9.50 -18.34
N TYR A 231 1.66 -9.64 -18.32
CA TYR A 231 0.97 -10.46 -17.32
C TYR A 231 1.43 -11.92 -17.38
N PHE A 232 1.58 -12.46 -18.57
CA PHE A 232 2.03 -13.84 -18.79
C PHE A 232 3.53 -13.99 -18.55
N GLU A 233 4.30 -12.92 -18.76
CA GLU A 233 5.72 -12.86 -18.37
C GLU A 233 5.85 -12.93 -16.85
N TRP A 234 5.08 -12.16 -16.08
CA TRP A 234 5.09 -12.21 -14.62
C TRP A 234 4.79 -13.61 -14.09
N LEU A 235 3.81 -14.32 -14.67
CA LEU A 235 3.48 -15.69 -14.30
C LEU A 235 4.60 -16.69 -14.57
N SER A 236 5.52 -16.39 -15.48
CA SER A 236 6.66 -17.27 -15.80
C SER A 236 7.82 -17.14 -14.82
N HIS A 237 7.79 -16.12 -13.94
CA HIS A 237 8.83 -15.84 -12.97
C HIS A 237 8.28 -15.96 -11.54
N PRO A 238 8.53 -17.10 -10.83
CA PRO A 238 8.10 -17.26 -9.43
C PRO A 238 8.83 -16.26 -8.50
N PRO A 239 8.38 -16.10 -7.25
CA PRO A 239 8.92 -15.08 -6.35
C PRO A 239 10.42 -15.15 -6.11
N GLU A 240 11.01 -16.35 -6.15
CA GLU A 240 12.44 -16.58 -5.96
C GLU A 240 13.32 -16.21 -7.16
N ASP A 241 12.71 -15.96 -8.34
CA ASP A 241 13.48 -15.69 -9.54
C ASP A 241 14.19 -14.32 -9.43
N ALA A 242 15.48 -14.32 -9.74
CA ALA A 242 16.31 -13.12 -9.83
C ALA A 242 15.81 -12.11 -10.89
N TRP A 243 14.91 -12.55 -11.77
CA TRP A 243 14.25 -11.65 -12.73
C TRP A 243 13.56 -10.46 -12.05
N TRP A 244 13.13 -10.59 -10.77
CA TRP A 244 12.50 -9.52 -9.98
C TRP A 244 13.49 -8.48 -9.42
N ASP A 245 14.81 -8.70 -9.48
CA ASP A 245 15.82 -7.81 -8.88
C ASP A 245 15.84 -6.39 -9.48
N TRP A 246 15.24 -6.19 -10.63
CA TRP A 246 15.19 -4.89 -11.31
C TRP A 246 14.52 -3.80 -10.47
N ALA A 247 13.53 -4.12 -9.64
CA ALA A 247 12.81 -3.17 -8.82
C ALA A 247 12.98 -3.38 -7.30
N GLU A 248 13.88 -4.28 -6.88
CA GLU A 248 14.11 -4.53 -5.46
C GLU A 248 14.71 -3.30 -4.78
N LEU A 249 14.04 -2.80 -3.74
CA LEU A 249 14.49 -1.63 -2.97
C LEU A 249 15.35 -2.03 -1.77
N HIS A 250 15.18 -3.24 -1.24
CA HIS A 250 15.93 -3.72 -0.08
C HIS A 250 17.44 -3.69 -0.36
N GLY A 251 18.20 -3.18 0.60
CA GLY A 251 19.65 -3.03 0.46
C GLY A 251 20.10 -1.90 -0.48
N ARG A 252 19.17 -1.16 -1.10
CA ARG A 252 19.50 -0.09 -2.06
C ARG A 252 19.08 1.31 -1.62
N TYR A 253 18.53 1.47 -0.41
CA TYR A 253 18.04 2.76 0.09
C TYR A 253 19.12 3.85 0.17
N ALA A 254 20.40 3.49 0.37
CA ALA A 254 21.50 4.43 0.36
C ALA A 254 21.78 5.10 -1.00
N ARG A 255 21.17 4.60 -2.09
CA ARG A 255 21.35 5.18 -3.43
C ARG A 255 20.69 6.55 -3.60
N THR A 256 19.63 6.85 -2.86
CA THR A 256 18.98 8.16 -2.91
C THR A 256 19.31 9.00 -1.70
N SER A 257 19.60 10.29 -1.93
CA SER A 257 19.77 11.32 -0.90
C SER A 257 18.52 12.19 -0.73
N ALA A 258 17.47 11.98 -1.54
CA ALA A 258 16.26 12.76 -1.49
C ALA A 258 15.56 12.67 -0.13
N ALA A 259 14.92 13.75 0.32
CA ALA A 259 13.97 13.67 1.43
C ALA A 259 12.77 12.80 1.01
N VAL A 260 12.20 12.01 1.93
CA VAL A 260 11.12 11.07 1.59
C VAL A 260 9.97 11.20 2.58
N LEU A 261 8.76 11.41 2.03
CA LEU A 261 7.49 11.32 2.74
C LEU A 261 6.75 10.06 2.28
N ASN A 262 6.81 8.99 3.08
CA ASN A 262 6.08 7.75 2.82
C ASN A 262 4.66 7.87 3.38
N LEU A 263 3.64 7.53 2.60
CA LEU A 263 2.24 7.53 3.05
C LEU A 263 1.58 6.19 2.69
N SER A 264 0.73 5.67 3.57
CA SER A 264 -0.15 4.52 3.26
C SER A 264 -1.38 4.49 4.16
N GLY A 265 -2.30 3.55 3.90
CA GLY A 265 -3.52 3.35 4.65
C GLY A 265 -3.60 1.96 5.28
N TRP A 266 -4.21 1.86 6.46
CA TRP A 266 -4.43 0.57 7.15
C TRP A 266 -5.24 -0.42 6.30
N HIS A 267 -6.10 0.11 5.43
CA HIS A 267 -6.96 -0.65 4.54
C HIS A 267 -6.57 -0.49 3.06
N ASP A 268 -5.31 -0.14 2.76
CA ASP A 268 -4.80 -0.17 1.38
C ASP A 268 -4.81 -1.62 0.87
N ASP A 269 -5.74 -1.91 -0.03
CA ASP A 269 -5.98 -3.25 -0.56
C ASP A 269 -5.09 -3.60 -1.76
N ALA A 270 -4.40 -2.61 -2.35
CA ALA A 270 -3.52 -2.85 -3.48
C ALA A 270 -2.06 -3.14 -3.06
N TYR A 271 -1.53 -2.40 -2.08
CA TYR A 271 -0.14 -2.51 -1.66
C TYR A 271 0.01 -2.84 -0.17
N GLY A 272 -1.02 -2.57 0.62
CA GLY A 272 -0.93 -2.60 2.08
C GLY A 272 -0.03 -1.48 2.64
N VAL A 273 0.17 -1.50 3.94
CA VAL A 273 1.09 -0.57 4.62
C VAL A 273 2.55 -1.03 4.56
N GLU A 274 2.78 -2.27 4.14
CA GLU A 274 4.11 -2.91 4.16
C GLU A 274 5.13 -2.09 3.37
N GLY A 275 4.79 -1.65 2.15
CA GLY A 275 5.69 -0.88 1.31
C GLY A 275 6.15 0.41 1.96
N ALA A 276 5.23 1.22 2.48
CA ALA A 276 5.54 2.48 3.13
C ALA A 276 6.39 2.27 4.40
N VAL A 277 6.02 1.30 5.24
CA VAL A 277 6.73 0.97 6.49
C VAL A 277 8.14 0.45 6.22
N THR A 278 8.27 -0.52 5.31
CA THR A 278 9.57 -1.11 4.98
C THR A 278 10.50 -0.09 4.34
N ASN A 279 9.99 0.74 3.44
CA ASN A 279 10.76 1.81 2.82
C ASN A 279 11.22 2.87 3.84
N PHE A 280 10.34 3.27 4.77
CA PHE A 280 10.66 4.18 5.86
C PHE A 280 11.78 3.61 6.74
N ASN A 281 11.61 2.38 7.24
CA ASN A 281 12.57 1.74 8.13
C ASN A 281 13.91 1.47 7.43
N GLY A 282 13.86 1.02 6.16
CA GLY A 282 15.04 0.78 5.34
C GLY A 282 15.87 2.05 5.09
N LEU A 283 15.21 3.18 4.82
CA LEU A 283 15.88 4.47 4.69
C LEU A 283 16.54 4.91 6.01
N ARG A 284 15.84 4.79 7.13
CA ARG A 284 16.37 5.18 8.44
C ARG A 284 17.57 4.31 8.86
N LEU A 285 17.53 3.03 8.52
CA LEU A 285 18.65 2.11 8.75
C LEU A 285 19.85 2.44 7.85
N ALA A 286 19.61 2.75 6.57
CA ALA A 286 20.64 3.05 5.58
C ALA A 286 21.27 4.45 5.74
N ARG A 287 20.58 5.37 6.41
CA ARG A 287 21.00 6.77 6.60
C ARG A 287 21.23 7.05 8.07
N SER A 288 22.43 7.43 8.43
CA SER A 288 22.78 7.86 9.79
C SER A 288 22.73 9.39 9.95
N GLY A 289 22.52 9.87 11.19
CA GLY A 289 22.55 11.29 11.51
C GLY A 289 21.45 12.12 10.86
N ARG A 290 21.81 13.32 10.33
CA ARG A 290 20.82 14.28 9.79
C ARG A 290 20.03 13.75 8.60
N ASP A 291 20.59 12.89 7.78
CA ASP A 291 19.89 12.35 6.61
C ASP A 291 18.74 11.41 7.00
N GLY A 292 18.84 10.73 8.13
CA GLY A 292 17.74 9.94 8.69
C GLY A 292 16.52 10.79 9.09
N LEU A 293 16.75 12.05 9.49
CA LEU A 293 15.69 12.99 9.86
C LEU A 293 14.89 13.53 8.67
N ARG A 294 15.33 13.27 7.43
CA ARG A 294 14.63 13.65 6.20
C ARG A 294 13.68 12.55 5.70
N THR A 295 13.28 11.63 6.58
CA THR A 295 12.43 10.50 6.25
C THR A 295 11.22 10.49 7.16
N HIS A 296 10.03 10.55 6.55
CA HIS A 296 8.75 10.65 7.23
C HIS A 296 7.83 9.51 6.82
N LEU A 297 6.91 9.14 7.72
CA LEU A 297 5.89 8.12 7.53
C LEU A 297 4.53 8.65 8.03
N VAL A 298 3.50 8.53 7.19
CA VAL A 298 2.11 8.82 7.56
C VAL A 298 1.25 7.59 7.27
N LEU A 299 0.51 7.13 8.29
CA LEU A 299 -0.37 5.96 8.19
C LEU A 299 -1.77 6.35 8.65
N GLY A 300 -2.72 6.34 7.72
CA GLY A 300 -4.11 6.74 7.98
C GLY A 300 -5.10 5.57 7.91
N PRO A 301 -6.39 5.80 8.24
CA PRO A 301 -7.42 4.76 8.20
C PRO A 301 -7.99 4.55 6.78
N TRP A 302 -7.17 4.75 5.74
CA TRP A 302 -7.62 4.83 4.35
C TRP A 302 -7.52 3.50 3.61
N GLU A 303 -8.38 3.33 2.61
CA GLU A 303 -8.26 2.32 1.55
C GLU A 303 -7.37 2.86 0.41
N HIS A 304 -7.13 2.05 -0.61
CA HIS A 304 -6.32 2.45 -1.77
C HIS A 304 -6.97 3.60 -2.55
N GLY A 305 -6.20 4.66 -2.81
CA GLY A 305 -6.64 5.78 -3.64
C GLY A 305 -7.38 6.91 -2.91
N THR A 306 -7.63 6.80 -1.61
CA THR A 306 -8.34 7.81 -0.82
C THR A 306 -7.58 8.30 0.42
N PRO A 307 -6.34 8.84 0.27
CA PRO A 307 -5.64 9.36 1.43
C PRO A 307 -6.24 10.68 1.97
N SER A 308 -7.16 11.31 1.22
CA SER A 308 -7.79 12.59 1.56
C SER A 308 -9.30 12.44 1.80
N ALA A 309 -9.73 11.37 2.47
CA ALA A 309 -11.13 11.23 2.87
C ALA A 309 -11.59 12.49 3.62
N THR A 310 -12.55 13.22 3.04
CA THR A 310 -12.99 14.51 3.58
C THR A 310 -14.04 14.36 4.66
N ASP A 311 -14.73 13.22 4.70
CA ASP A 311 -15.83 12.93 5.63
C ASP A 311 -15.45 11.98 6.76
N GLY A 312 -14.23 11.45 6.78
CA GLY A 312 -13.74 10.52 7.80
C GLY A 312 -14.27 9.10 7.66
N ARG A 313 -14.93 8.76 6.55
CA ARG A 313 -15.45 7.42 6.29
C ARG A 313 -14.50 6.59 5.46
N THR A 314 -14.37 5.30 5.84
CA THR A 314 -13.66 4.30 5.06
C THR A 314 -14.43 2.99 5.16
N GLY A 315 -14.80 2.40 4.02
CA GLY A 315 -15.65 1.22 4.01
C GLY A 315 -16.97 1.46 4.77
N GLU A 316 -17.28 0.60 5.72
CA GLU A 316 -18.49 0.70 6.56
C GLU A 316 -18.27 1.46 7.87
N LEU A 317 -17.03 1.86 8.18
CA LEU A 317 -16.73 2.55 9.41
C LEU A 317 -16.64 4.07 9.23
N ASP A 318 -17.10 4.79 10.24
CA ASP A 318 -16.98 6.22 10.38
C ASP A 318 -15.96 6.53 11.50
N PHE A 319 -14.79 7.00 11.09
CA PHE A 319 -13.72 7.40 12.00
C PHE A 319 -13.83 8.86 12.46
N GLY A 320 -14.87 9.55 12.00
CA GLY A 320 -15.16 10.94 12.33
C GLY A 320 -14.23 11.95 11.67
N PRO A 321 -14.46 13.25 11.93
CA PRO A 321 -13.74 14.33 11.25
C PRO A 321 -12.23 14.36 11.51
N ALA A 322 -11.76 13.72 12.59
CA ALA A 322 -10.33 13.61 12.88
C ALA A 322 -9.58 12.74 11.84
N ALA A 323 -10.28 11.86 11.14
CA ALA A 323 -9.70 11.03 10.09
C ALA A 323 -9.53 11.78 8.75
N ALA A 324 -10.14 12.96 8.61
CA ALA A 324 -9.93 13.82 7.44
C ALA A 324 -8.45 14.24 7.37
N PHE A 325 -7.88 14.16 6.17
CA PHE A 325 -6.45 14.41 5.97
C PHE A 325 -6.23 15.24 4.71
N ASP A 326 -5.59 16.38 4.85
CA ASP A 326 -5.19 17.23 3.73
C ASP A 326 -3.92 16.68 3.07
N TYR A 327 -4.09 15.62 2.26
CA TYR A 327 -2.99 14.99 1.52
C TYR A 327 -2.20 16.00 0.69
N ASP A 328 -2.89 16.85 -0.07
CA ASP A 328 -2.24 17.85 -0.92
C ASP A 328 -1.43 18.87 -0.10
N GLY A 329 -2.01 19.33 1.00
CA GLY A 329 -1.34 20.24 1.92
C GLY A 329 -0.08 19.63 2.52
N TRP A 330 -0.15 18.37 2.97
CA TRP A 330 1.01 17.67 3.52
C TRP A 330 2.12 17.46 2.49
N VAL A 331 1.79 17.03 1.28
CA VAL A 331 2.75 16.84 0.19
C VAL A 331 3.39 18.17 -0.20
N LEU A 332 2.60 19.24 -0.34
CA LEU A 332 3.11 20.54 -0.71
C LEU A 332 3.93 21.20 0.40
N ASP A 333 3.52 21.08 1.67
CA ASP A 333 4.30 21.58 2.82
C ASP A 333 5.65 20.88 2.95
N PHE A 334 5.67 19.55 2.69
CA PHE A 334 6.89 18.76 2.63
C PHE A 334 7.83 19.27 1.52
N HIS A 335 7.31 19.49 0.32
CA HIS A 335 8.11 20.02 -0.78
C HIS A 335 8.52 21.49 -0.55
N ASP A 336 7.65 22.33 0.01
CA ASP A 336 8.00 23.70 0.37
C ASP A 336 9.20 23.75 1.32
N HIS A 337 9.24 22.83 2.30
CA HIS A 337 10.37 22.74 3.22
C HIS A 337 11.65 22.25 2.52
N TYR A 338 11.60 21.10 1.84
CA TYR A 338 12.80 20.45 1.31
C TYR A 338 13.28 20.97 -0.06
N LEU A 339 12.37 21.39 -0.96
CA LEU A 339 12.73 21.97 -2.26
C LEU A 339 12.99 23.48 -2.19
N ARG A 340 12.16 24.19 -1.44
CA ARG A 340 12.20 25.67 -1.42
C ARG A 340 12.92 26.24 -0.21
N GLY A 341 13.17 25.42 0.82
CA GLY A 341 13.78 25.87 2.07
C GLY A 341 12.87 26.73 2.93
N ILE A 342 11.55 26.60 2.75
CA ILE A 342 10.58 27.36 3.55
C ILE A 342 10.47 26.76 4.94
N GLU A 343 10.70 27.59 5.96
CA GLU A 343 10.54 27.22 7.36
C GLU A 343 9.06 27.23 7.77
N ASN A 344 8.31 26.24 7.31
CA ASN A 344 6.89 26.05 7.58
C ASN A 344 6.59 25.13 8.78
N GLY A 345 7.63 24.75 9.54
CA GLY A 345 7.51 23.87 10.68
C GLY A 345 7.48 22.37 10.35
N PHE A 346 7.58 21.99 9.07
CA PHE A 346 7.54 20.58 8.66
C PHE A 346 8.66 19.76 9.32
N SER A 347 9.88 20.31 9.41
CA SER A 347 11.04 19.66 10.06
C SER A 347 10.86 19.42 11.56
N LYS A 348 9.89 20.05 12.20
CA LYS A 348 9.56 19.85 13.63
C LYS A 348 8.51 18.78 13.86
N ARG A 349 7.86 18.28 12.79
CA ARG A 349 6.91 17.17 12.88
C ARG A 349 7.64 15.89 13.26
N ALA A 350 6.97 15.03 14.02
CA ALA A 350 7.52 13.72 14.34
C ALA A 350 7.77 12.91 13.03
N PRO A 351 8.77 12.02 13.02
CA PRO A 351 9.05 11.20 11.84
C PRO A 351 7.90 10.29 11.43
N VAL A 352 7.07 9.88 12.40
CA VAL A 352 5.92 9.00 12.18
C VAL A 352 4.66 9.68 12.71
N HIS A 353 3.65 9.76 11.86
CA HIS A 353 2.31 10.25 12.16
C HIS A 353 1.31 9.18 11.77
N TYR A 354 0.54 8.65 12.74
CA TYR A 354 -0.31 7.50 12.49
C TYR A 354 -1.67 7.63 13.18
N PHE A 355 -2.69 7.14 12.52
CA PHE A 355 -4.06 7.17 13.03
C PHE A 355 -4.36 5.89 13.82
N VAL A 356 -4.88 6.03 15.03
CA VAL A 356 -5.33 4.91 15.85
C VAL A 356 -6.85 4.75 15.68
N MET A 357 -7.24 3.75 14.90
CA MET A 357 -8.64 3.40 14.65
C MET A 357 -9.34 3.02 15.98
N GLY A 358 -10.63 3.21 16.08
CA GLY A 358 -11.42 2.95 17.30
C GLY A 358 -11.18 3.94 18.45
N ALA A 359 -9.98 4.52 18.57
CA ALA A 359 -9.75 5.74 19.34
C ALA A 359 -10.02 6.99 18.52
N ASN A 360 -9.89 6.87 17.21
CA ASN A 360 -10.11 7.90 16.20
C ASN A 360 -9.27 9.16 16.44
N VAL A 361 -7.99 8.95 16.71
CA VAL A 361 -7.02 10.01 16.99
C VAL A 361 -5.71 9.78 16.25
N TRP A 362 -5.07 10.87 15.84
CA TRP A 362 -3.70 10.84 15.36
C TRP A 362 -2.72 10.77 16.53
N ARG A 363 -1.65 10.01 16.35
CA ARG A 363 -0.51 9.95 17.27
C ARG A 363 0.80 10.13 16.51
N ASP A 364 1.78 10.66 17.22
CA ASP A 364 3.13 10.86 16.77
C ASP A 364 4.09 9.86 17.44
N ALA A 365 5.11 9.42 16.68
CA ALA A 365 6.17 8.57 17.21
C ALA A 365 7.52 8.88 16.55
N SER A 366 8.60 8.53 17.23
CA SER A 366 9.98 8.67 16.71
C SER A 366 10.39 7.53 15.77
N SER A 367 9.66 6.42 15.78
CA SER A 367 9.94 5.21 14.98
C SER A 367 8.64 4.45 14.68
N TRP A 368 8.70 3.56 13.70
CA TRP A 368 7.68 2.56 13.48
C TRP A 368 8.30 1.14 13.54
N PRO A 369 7.73 0.18 14.28
CA PRO A 369 6.58 0.41 15.17
C PRO A 369 6.89 1.41 16.29
N PRO A 370 5.87 2.05 16.88
CA PRO A 370 6.07 2.84 18.09
C PRO A 370 6.50 1.92 19.23
N PRO A 371 7.24 2.41 20.23
CA PRO A 371 7.59 1.59 21.39
C PRO A 371 6.33 1.02 22.06
N ALA A 372 6.25 -0.30 22.16
CA ALA A 372 5.17 -0.96 22.88
C ALA A 372 5.41 -0.86 24.39
N GLY A 373 4.35 -0.63 25.17
CA GLY A 373 4.41 -0.71 26.62
C GLY A 373 4.61 -2.15 27.09
N ARG A 374 3.92 -3.09 26.43
CA ARG A 374 4.07 -4.54 26.66
C ARG A 374 3.72 -5.34 25.42
N ILE A 375 4.16 -6.60 25.38
CA ILE A 375 3.69 -7.60 24.41
C ILE A 375 2.68 -8.50 25.10
N GLU A 376 1.45 -8.50 24.61
CA GLU A 376 0.42 -9.43 25.08
C GLU A 376 0.41 -10.67 24.18
N THR A 377 0.40 -11.85 24.82
CA THR A 377 0.35 -13.13 24.09
C THR A 377 -1.03 -13.73 24.22
N LEU A 378 -1.67 -14.02 23.07
CA LEU A 378 -2.92 -14.76 23.01
C LEU A 378 -2.65 -16.11 22.31
N TYR A 379 -2.99 -17.20 22.98
CA TYR A 379 -2.88 -18.55 22.46
C TYR A 379 -4.19 -18.98 21.82
N PHE A 380 -4.10 -19.67 20.69
CA PHE A 380 -5.20 -20.41 20.10
C PHE A 380 -5.52 -21.57 21.04
N ASP A 381 -6.79 -21.82 21.32
CA ASP A 381 -7.24 -22.84 22.24
C ASP A 381 -8.63 -23.36 21.86
N ALA A 382 -9.00 -24.50 22.36
CA ALA A 382 -10.34 -25.06 22.25
C ALA A 382 -10.86 -25.38 23.64
N ALA A 383 -12.11 -25.03 23.91
CA ALA A 383 -12.76 -25.51 25.14
C ALA A 383 -12.79 -27.05 25.13
N THR A 384 -12.66 -27.65 26.33
CA THR A 384 -12.75 -29.11 26.46
C THR A 384 -14.06 -29.65 25.87
N GLY A 385 -13.95 -30.60 24.94
CA GLY A 385 -15.09 -31.14 24.19
C GLY A 385 -15.39 -30.34 22.90
N ALA A 386 -16.63 -30.33 22.44
CA ALA A 386 -17.09 -29.59 21.25
C ALA A 386 -17.38 -28.09 21.52
N GLY A 387 -16.66 -27.50 22.46
CA GLY A 387 -16.85 -26.09 22.81
C GLY A 387 -16.25 -25.12 21.79
N PRO A 388 -16.54 -23.80 21.92
CA PRO A 388 -16.07 -22.81 20.99
C PRO A 388 -14.53 -22.69 21.00
N LEU A 389 -13.95 -22.38 19.82
CA LEU A 389 -12.54 -22.05 19.70
C LEU A 389 -12.27 -20.66 20.29
N ARG A 390 -11.12 -20.52 20.95
CA ARG A 390 -10.81 -19.32 21.75
C ARG A 390 -9.43 -18.77 21.47
N LEU A 391 -9.29 -17.46 21.65
CA LEU A 391 -8.02 -16.78 21.89
C LEU A 391 -7.89 -16.51 23.40
N SER A 392 -6.84 -17.00 24.04
CA SER A 392 -6.68 -16.96 25.49
C SER A 392 -5.28 -16.49 25.90
N ALA A 393 -5.18 -15.66 26.94
CA ALA A 393 -3.89 -15.33 27.54
C ALA A 393 -3.26 -16.54 28.30
N ARG A 394 -4.03 -17.59 28.57
CA ARG A 394 -3.54 -18.80 29.24
C ARG A 394 -2.88 -19.72 28.24
N ARG A 395 -1.63 -20.09 28.54
CA ARG A 395 -0.92 -21.06 27.72
C ARG A 395 -1.63 -22.43 27.78
N PRO A 396 -1.82 -23.12 26.64
CA PRO A 396 -2.38 -24.47 26.60
C PRO A 396 -1.57 -25.46 27.46
N THR A 397 -2.26 -26.41 28.09
CA THR A 397 -1.66 -27.45 28.94
C THR A 397 -1.83 -28.85 28.39
N THR A 398 -2.74 -29.04 27.43
CA THR A 398 -3.03 -30.32 26.79
C THR A 398 -2.12 -30.53 25.59
N ALA A 399 -1.46 -31.67 25.48
CA ALA A 399 -0.67 -32.05 24.30
C ALA A 399 -1.57 -32.57 23.18
N GLY A 400 -1.15 -32.41 21.91
CA GLY A 400 -1.83 -32.94 20.74
C GLY A 400 -3.17 -32.28 20.40
N SER A 401 -3.55 -31.20 21.10
CA SER A 401 -4.79 -30.49 20.81
C SER A 401 -4.73 -29.77 19.46
N ARG A 402 -5.77 -29.97 18.64
CA ARG A 402 -5.87 -29.37 17.31
C ARG A 402 -7.32 -29.22 16.86
N SER A 403 -7.56 -28.26 15.98
CA SER A 403 -8.83 -28.06 15.27
C SER A 403 -8.60 -28.25 13.78
N VAL A 404 -9.57 -28.83 13.08
CA VAL A 404 -9.44 -29.18 11.66
C VAL A 404 -10.57 -28.56 10.84
N PHE A 405 -10.25 -28.26 9.58
CA PHE A 405 -11.25 -27.92 8.56
C PHE A 405 -10.84 -28.53 7.22
N THR A 406 -11.81 -28.67 6.32
CA THR A 406 -11.56 -29.13 4.95
C THR A 406 -11.57 -27.93 4.02
N ALA A 407 -10.50 -27.76 3.27
CA ALA A 407 -10.39 -26.77 2.20
C ALA A 407 -10.57 -27.44 0.84
N ASP A 408 -11.44 -26.93 -0.01
CA ASP A 408 -11.61 -27.39 -1.40
C ASP A 408 -11.36 -26.20 -2.35
N PRO A 409 -10.30 -26.26 -3.18
CA PRO A 409 -10.00 -25.18 -4.12
C PRO A 409 -11.10 -24.90 -5.15
N ARG A 410 -12.01 -25.85 -5.35
CA ARG A 410 -13.17 -25.68 -6.26
C ARG A 410 -14.32 -24.91 -5.58
N HIS A 411 -14.33 -24.85 -4.26
CA HIS A 411 -15.33 -24.17 -3.43
C HIS A 411 -14.64 -23.28 -2.38
N PRO A 412 -13.86 -22.29 -2.80
CA PRO A 412 -13.07 -21.46 -1.88
C PRO A 412 -13.96 -20.64 -0.94
N VAL A 413 -13.39 -20.19 0.17
CA VAL A 413 -13.97 -19.11 0.94
C VAL A 413 -13.94 -17.86 0.09
N MET A 414 -15.13 -17.31 -0.21
CA MET A 414 -15.28 -16.09 -1.01
C MET A 414 -15.34 -14.88 -0.10
N ASP A 415 -14.75 -13.76 -0.53
CA ASP A 415 -15.05 -12.45 0.05
C ASP A 415 -16.51 -12.11 -0.29
N PRO A 416 -17.36 -11.86 0.72
CA PRO A 416 -18.75 -11.49 0.47
C PRO A 416 -18.92 -10.03 0.02
N HIS A 417 -17.83 -9.25 -0.03
CA HIS A 417 -17.88 -7.82 -0.32
C HIS A 417 -17.28 -7.48 -1.68
N ASP A 418 -17.96 -6.61 -2.41
CA ASP A 418 -17.47 -6.08 -3.69
C ASP A 418 -16.59 -4.83 -3.50
N SER A 419 -16.61 -4.27 -2.31
CA SER A 419 -15.99 -2.98 -2.00
C SER A 419 -14.89 -3.11 -0.95
N ARG A 420 -14.01 -2.13 -0.93
CA ARG A 420 -12.77 -2.08 -0.15
C ARG A 420 -13.01 -1.54 1.27
N GLY A 421 -11.96 -1.48 2.06
CA GLY A 421 -11.95 -0.92 3.40
C GLY A 421 -12.39 -1.88 4.51
N PRO A 422 -12.71 -1.37 5.70
CA PRO A 422 -13.28 -2.17 6.78
C PRO A 422 -14.72 -2.59 6.45
N ARG A 423 -14.99 -3.89 6.54
CA ARG A 423 -16.28 -4.52 6.22
C ARG A 423 -16.71 -5.47 7.33
N ASP A 424 -18.00 -5.72 7.43
CA ASP A 424 -18.55 -6.67 8.38
C ASP A 424 -18.46 -8.11 7.84
N TYR A 425 -17.54 -8.89 8.37
CA TYR A 425 -17.31 -10.29 8.04
C TYR A 425 -17.96 -11.28 9.04
N SER A 426 -18.89 -10.82 9.87
CA SER A 426 -19.53 -11.66 10.90
C SER A 426 -20.17 -12.93 10.32
N ALA A 427 -20.77 -12.84 9.13
CA ALA A 427 -21.41 -13.98 8.46
C ALA A 427 -20.46 -15.16 8.17
N LEU A 428 -19.18 -14.90 8.01
CA LEU A 428 -18.18 -15.97 7.74
C LEU A 428 -18.00 -16.91 8.94
N ALA A 429 -18.31 -16.47 10.16
CA ALA A 429 -18.17 -17.31 11.35
C ALA A 429 -19.08 -18.55 11.37
N ALA A 430 -20.14 -18.57 10.54
CA ALA A 430 -21.03 -19.72 10.39
C ALA A 430 -20.51 -20.82 9.46
N ARG A 431 -19.43 -20.59 8.72
CA ARG A 431 -18.86 -21.55 7.76
C ARG A 431 -18.13 -22.67 8.50
N GLN A 432 -18.07 -23.86 7.85
CA GLN A 432 -17.41 -25.05 8.37
C GLN A 432 -16.02 -25.30 7.73
N ASP A 433 -15.68 -24.55 6.69
CA ASP A 433 -14.42 -24.61 5.95
C ASP A 433 -13.41 -23.54 6.39
N LEU A 434 -13.63 -22.95 7.57
CA LEU A 434 -12.72 -22.09 8.29
C LEU A 434 -12.89 -22.26 9.81
N LEU A 435 -11.89 -21.81 10.57
CA LEU A 435 -11.93 -21.81 12.04
C LEU A 435 -12.01 -20.40 12.56
N THR A 436 -12.89 -20.17 13.55
CA THR A 436 -13.08 -18.85 14.18
C THR A 436 -12.70 -18.94 15.65
N PHE A 437 -11.69 -18.16 16.05
CA PHE A 437 -11.20 -18.09 17.43
C PHE A 437 -11.46 -16.69 17.99
N ASP A 438 -12.20 -16.60 19.10
CA ASP A 438 -12.57 -15.33 19.74
C ASP A 438 -11.95 -15.21 21.13
N THR A 439 -11.55 -14.00 21.53
CA THR A 439 -11.32 -13.72 22.95
C THR A 439 -12.66 -13.69 23.70
N GLU A 440 -12.63 -13.80 25.05
CA GLU A 440 -13.73 -13.30 25.85
C GLU A 440 -13.91 -11.78 25.63
N PRO A 441 -15.08 -11.20 25.94
CA PRO A 441 -15.24 -9.75 25.89
C PRO A 441 -14.14 -9.05 26.68
N LEU A 442 -13.48 -8.08 26.05
CA LEU A 442 -12.37 -7.37 26.67
C LEU A 442 -12.83 -6.66 27.96
N PRO A 443 -12.12 -6.83 29.08
CA PRO A 443 -12.49 -6.20 30.35
C PRO A 443 -12.21 -4.69 30.38
N ALA A 444 -11.35 -4.21 29.50
CA ALA A 444 -10.96 -2.81 29.33
C ALA A 444 -10.57 -2.56 27.85
N ASP A 445 -10.44 -1.30 27.47
CA ASP A 445 -9.89 -0.92 26.17
C ASP A 445 -8.49 -1.51 25.99
N LEU A 446 -8.21 -2.01 24.77
CA LEU A 446 -6.92 -2.57 24.38
C LEU A 446 -6.41 -1.82 23.14
N THR A 447 -5.35 -1.03 23.30
CA THR A 447 -4.74 -0.33 22.15
C THR A 447 -3.55 -1.11 21.64
N VAL A 448 -3.64 -1.57 20.40
CA VAL A 448 -2.57 -2.27 19.69
C VAL A 448 -2.03 -1.34 18.59
N ALA A 449 -0.72 -1.15 18.51
CA ALA A 449 -0.10 -0.42 17.41
C ALA A 449 1.27 -1.00 17.07
N GLY A 450 1.44 -1.40 15.83
CA GLY A 450 2.65 -2.01 15.33
C GLY A 450 2.40 -3.29 14.55
N GLU A 451 3.39 -4.16 14.57
CA GLU A 451 3.36 -5.46 13.92
C GLU A 451 2.81 -6.54 14.87
N ILE A 452 1.65 -7.10 14.54
CA ILE A 452 1.11 -8.28 15.22
C ILE A 452 1.81 -9.52 14.63
N VAL A 453 2.45 -10.31 15.47
CA VAL A 453 3.08 -11.58 15.04
C VAL A 453 2.12 -12.73 15.27
N ALA A 454 1.67 -13.37 14.18
CA ALA A 454 0.91 -14.62 14.26
C ALA A 454 1.85 -15.81 13.95
N SER A 455 2.07 -16.67 14.94
CA SER A 455 2.83 -17.90 14.82
C SER A 455 1.86 -19.07 14.90
N ILE A 456 1.59 -19.70 13.76
CA ILE A 456 0.57 -20.74 13.61
C ILE A 456 1.25 -22.07 13.32
N HIS A 457 1.01 -23.07 14.17
CA HIS A 457 1.42 -24.45 13.90
C HIS A 457 0.32 -25.14 13.11
N ALA A 458 0.63 -25.50 11.87
CA ALA A 458 -0.32 -26.14 10.97
C ALA A 458 0.24 -27.39 10.31
N SER A 459 -0.63 -28.33 10.00
CA SER A 459 -0.34 -29.50 9.17
C SER A 459 -1.46 -29.74 8.16
N CYS A 460 -1.14 -30.40 7.06
CA CYS A 460 -2.07 -30.74 6.00
C CYS A 460 -1.83 -32.17 5.51
N ASP A 461 -2.87 -32.85 5.02
CA ASP A 461 -2.75 -34.12 4.28
C ASP A 461 -2.35 -33.90 2.82
N CYS A 462 -1.89 -32.71 2.47
CA CYS A 462 -1.58 -32.22 1.15
C CYS A 462 -0.09 -31.88 0.97
N ARG A 463 0.32 -31.52 -0.26
CA ARG A 463 1.70 -31.18 -0.61
C ARG A 463 2.01 -29.70 -0.61
N ASP A 464 0.98 -28.85 -0.53
CA ASP A 464 1.05 -27.42 -0.29
C ASP A 464 -0.33 -26.90 0.13
N PHE A 465 -0.37 -25.78 0.85
CA PHE A 465 -1.60 -25.08 1.21
C PHE A 465 -1.32 -23.61 1.48
N ASP A 466 -2.35 -22.79 1.36
CA ASP A 466 -2.29 -21.40 1.80
C ASP A 466 -2.95 -21.28 3.18
N LEU A 467 -2.47 -20.35 3.98
CA LEU A 467 -3.03 -20.03 5.28
C LEU A 467 -3.38 -18.54 5.32
N TRP A 468 -4.62 -18.24 5.65
CA TRP A 468 -5.12 -16.90 5.92
C TRP A 468 -5.43 -16.78 7.41
N VAL A 469 -4.91 -15.73 8.06
CA VAL A 469 -5.16 -15.45 9.48
C VAL A 469 -5.73 -14.04 9.59
N ARG A 470 -7.05 -13.93 9.38
CA ARG A 470 -7.76 -12.67 9.37
C ARG A 470 -8.09 -12.21 10.77
N LEU A 471 -7.62 -11.03 11.14
CA LEU A 471 -7.90 -10.41 12.43
C LEU A 471 -9.08 -9.43 12.32
N GLN A 472 -10.00 -9.49 13.28
CA GLN A 472 -11.23 -8.68 13.29
C GLN A 472 -11.51 -8.11 14.68
N ASP A 473 -12.08 -6.91 14.71
CA ASP A 473 -12.73 -6.30 15.87
C ASP A 473 -14.21 -6.73 15.88
N VAL A 474 -14.59 -7.56 16.86
CA VAL A 474 -15.98 -7.99 17.03
C VAL A 474 -16.67 -7.08 18.02
N HIS A 475 -17.68 -6.37 17.53
CA HIS A 475 -18.49 -5.45 18.31
C HIS A 475 -19.53 -6.20 19.17
N PRO A 476 -20.04 -5.59 20.25
CA PRO A 476 -21.07 -6.21 21.10
C PRO A 476 -22.37 -6.56 20.37
N ASP A 477 -22.66 -5.93 19.24
CA ASP A 477 -23.81 -6.22 18.38
C ASP A 477 -23.58 -7.42 17.43
N GLY A 478 -22.36 -7.99 17.44
CA GLY A 478 -21.98 -9.17 16.66
C GLY A 478 -21.31 -8.86 15.33
N ARG A 479 -21.28 -7.62 14.87
CA ARG A 479 -20.52 -7.24 13.66
C ARG A 479 -19.02 -7.43 13.88
N ALA A 480 -18.30 -7.84 12.85
CA ALA A 480 -16.88 -8.19 12.92
C ALA A 480 -16.10 -7.53 11.80
N PHE A 481 -15.38 -6.45 12.10
CA PHE A 481 -14.65 -5.66 11.11
C PHE A 481 -13.18 -6.07 11.01
N ASN A 482 -12.68 -6.24 9.78
CA ASN A 482 -11.28 -6.54 9.52
C ASN A 482 -10.36 -5.38 9.95
N LEU A 483 -9.21 -5.74 10.56
CA LEU A 483 -8.23 -4.75 11.03
C LEU A 483 -7.30 -4.24 9.92
N MET A 484 -7.25 -4.93 8.80
CA MET A 484 -6.41 -4.63 7.64
C MET A 484 -7.06 -5.21 6.37
N SER A 485 -6.60 -4.77 5.22
CA SER A 485 -7.07 -5.32 3.94
C SER A 485 -6.68 -6.78 3.75
N PRO A 486 -7.53 -7.57 3.07
CA PRO A 486 -7.22 -8.94 2.67
C PRO A 486 -5.94 -9.01 1.81
N GLY A 487 -5.20 -10.13 1.92
CA GLY A 487 -3.95 -10.38 1.19
C GLY A 487 -2.72 -10.22 2.07
N ASN A 488 -2.67 -9.19 2.92
CA ASN A 488 -1.57 -9.00 3.88
C ASN A 488 -1.57 -10.07 4.99
N ASP A 489 -2.68 -10.75 5.18
CA ASP A 489 -2.95 -11.76 6.19
C ASP A 489 -2.88 -13.20 5.64
N ALA A 490 -2.26 -13.39 4.46
CA ALA A 490 -2.10 -14.68 3.79
C ALA A 490 -0.63 -15.10 3.65
N LEU A 491 -0.39 -16.42 3.66
CA LEU A 491 0.93 -17.03 3.45
C LEU A 491 0.78 -18.38 2.76
N ARG A 492 1.54 -18.64 1.70
CA ARG A 492 1.69 -19.98 1.14
C ARG A 492 2.68 -20.78 1.97
N ALA A 493 2.26 -21.95 2.47
CA ALA A 493 3.04 -22.76 3.40
C ALA A 493 4.41 -23.17 2.83
N SER A 494 4.51 -23.38 1.51
CA SER A 494 5.78 -23.64 0.85
C SER A 494 6.74 -22.44 0.79
N TYR A 495 6.28 -21.23 1.15
CA TYR A 495 7.11 -20.01 1.27
C TYR A 495 7.21 -19.52 2.73
N ARG A 496 7.06 -20.42 3.70
CA ARG A 496 7.08 -20.15 5.16
C ARG A 496 8.39 -19.58 5.69
N ASP A 497 9.49 -19.91 5.04
CA ASP A 497 10.82 -19.43 5.45
C ASP A 497 11.28 -18.30 4.54
N PRO A 498 11.98 -17.29 5.07
CA PRO A 498 12.48 -16.14 4.27
C PRO A 498 13.65 -16.52 3.35
N GLY A 499 13.96 -17.80 3.18
CA GLY A 499 15.02 -18.32 2.32
C GLY A 499 14.71 -18.24 0.82
N PRO A 500 15.68 -18.55 -0.03
CA PRO A 500 15.52 -18.46 -1.47
C PRO A 500 14.67 -19.65 -1.96
N GLY A 501 13.39 -19.44 -2.17
CA GLY A 501 12.57 -20.31 -2.94
C GLY A 501 11.61 -21.20 -2.15
N ARG A 502 10.83 -21.92 -2.93
CA ARG A 502 9.75 -22.78 -2.48
C ARG A 502 10.27 -24.01 -1.75
N GLN A 503 9.77 -24.28 -0.56
CA GLN A 503 10.10 -25.45 0.24
C GLN A 503 8.91 -26.40 0.32
N ALA A 504 9.10 -27.65 -0.10
CA ALA A 504 8.04 -28.64 -0.13
C ALA A 504 7.41 -28.87 1.26
N ILE A 505 6.10 -29.12 1.25
CA ILE A 505 5.32 -29.55 2.42
C ILE A 505 5.21 -31.06 2.39
N GLU A 506 5.54 -31.72 3.52
CA GLU A 506 5.34 -33.15 3.71
C GLU A 506 3.95 -33.39 4.33
N PRO A 507 3.09 -34.18 3.69
CA PRO A 507 1.77 -34.49 4.23
C PRO A 507 1.81 -35.01 5.67
N GLY A 508 0.99 -34.46 6.54
CA GLY A 508 0.88 -34.81 7.95
C GLY A 508 1.94 -34.21 8.88
N ARG A 509 3.00 -33.62 8.36
CA ARG A 509 4.01 -32.94 9.17
C ARG A 509 3.49 -31.57 9.65
N THR A 510 3.75 -31.24 10.93
CA THR A 510 3.45 -29.94 11.51
C THR A 510 4.57 -28.95 11.24
N TYR A 511 4.20 -27.74 10.77
CA TYR A 511 5.10 -26.61 10.50
C TYR A 511 4.66 -25.41 11.35
N GLU A 512 5.63 -24.65 11.84
CA GLU A 512 5.39 -23.31 12.34
C GLU A 512 5.35 -22.36 11.16
N LEU A 513 4.20 -21.72 10.93
CA LEU A 513 3.98 -20.68 9.92
C LEU A 513 3.96 -19.34 10.61
N ARG A 514 4.96 -18.52 10.36
CA ARG A 514 4.96 -17.13 10.77
C ARG A 514 4.27 -16.30 9.71
N MET A 515 3.07 -15.84 10.04
CA MET A 515 2.36 -14.94 9.14
C MET A 515 3.19 -13.68 8.92
N PRO A 516 3.15 -13.12 7.70
CA PRO A 516 3.78 -11.83 7.44
C PRO A 516 3.23 -10.77 8.38
N ALA A 517 3.97 -9.69 8.53
CA ALA A 517 3.68 -8.62 9.46
C ALA A 517 2.25 -8.08 9.29
N LEU A 518 1.38 -8.43 10.23
CA LEU A 518 0.02 -7.92 10.31
C LEU A 518 0.07 -6.54 10.99
N MET A 519 0.18 -5.48 10.21
CA MET A 519 0.41 -4.13 10.73
C MET A 519 -0.90 -3.37 10.88
N THR A 520 -1.10 -2.77 12.06
CA THR A 520 -2.28 -1.93 12.35
C THR A 520 -2.02 -0.97 13.51
N ALA A 521 -2.91 0.00 13.68
CA ALA A 521 -3.05 0.76 14.91
C ALA A 521 -4.54 0.91 15.25
N ILE A 522 -4.98 0.23 16.30
CA ILE A 522 -6.38 0.15 16.68
C ILE A 522 -6.56 0.11 18.20
N ARG A 523 -7.61 0.73 18.71
CA ARG A 523 -8.14 0.53 20.05
C ARG A 523 -9.40 -0.34 19.94
N LEU A 524 -9.30 -1.58 20.42
CA LEU A 524 -10.45 -2.44 20.67
C LEU A 524 -11.10 -1.96 21.96
N ALA A 525 -12.38 -1.62 21.92
CA ALA A 525 -13.08 -1.07 23.08
C ALA A 525 -13.43 -2.15 24.10
N LYS A 526 -13.61 -1.75 25.37
CA LYS A 526 -14.18 -2.63 26.40
C LYS A 526 -15.50 -3.27 25.92
N GLY A 527 -15.63 -4.58 26.10
CA GLY A 527 -16.79 -5.37 25.66
C GLY A 527 -16.67 -5.89 24.22
N HIS A 528 -15.75 -5.38 23.40
CA HIS A 528 -15.42 -5.96 22.10
C HIS A 528 -14.63 -7.27 22.29
N ARG A 529 -14.43 -8.02 21.19
CA ARG A 529 -13.56 -9.21 21.14
C ARG A 529 -12.56 -9.06 20.00
N LEU A 530 -11.36 -9.56 20.20
CA LEU A 530 -10.46 -9.84 19.08
C LEU A 530 -10.81 -11.21 18.52
N ARG A 531 -11.02 -11.29 17.22
CA ARG A 531 -11.25 -12.52 16.48
C ARG A 531 -10.07 -12.81 15.57
N ALA A 532 -9.67 -14.10 15.48
CA ALA A 532 -8.84 -14.62 14.41
C ALA A 532 -9.64 -15.66 13.62
N GLN A 533 -9.86 -15.41 12.34
CA GLN A 533 -10.39 -16.40 11.40
C GLN A 533 -9.26 -17.04 10.61
N VAL A 534 -9.23 -18.37 10.57
CA VAL A 534 -8.21 -19.15 9.86
C VAL A 534 -8.87 -19.92 8.73
N SER A 535 -8.43 -19.69 7.49
CA SER A 535 -8.91 -20.37 6.28
C SER A 535 -7.75 -20.70 5.34
N ALA A 536 -8.02 -21.44 4.27
CA ALA A 536 -7.03 -21.75 3.23
C ALA A 536 -7.23 -20.95 1.94
N SER A 537 -8.20 -20.07 1.90
CA SER A 537 -8.50 -19.23 0.75
C SER A 537 -9.31 -18.01 1.19
N PHE A 538 -9.29 -16.97 0.37
CA PHE A 538 -10.19 -15.83 0.43
C PHE A 538 -10.23 -15.18 -0.96
N ASP A 539 -11.05 -15.80 -1.82
CA ASP A 539 -11.19 -15.35 -3.20
C ASP A 539 -12.04 -14.07 -3.32
N PRO A 540 -11.77 -13.21 -4.29
CA PRO A 540 -10.85 -13.41 -5.42
C PRO A 540 -9.47 -12.74 -5.26
N HIS A 541 -9.04 -12.37 -4.06
CA HIS A 541 -7.87 -11.51 -3.86
C HIS A 541 -6.56 -12.12 -4.39
N LEU A 542 -6.24 -13.34 -3.99
CA LEU A 542 -5.02 -14.03 -4.39
C LEU A 542 -5.32 -15.31 -5.17
N SER A 543 -4.32 -15.85 -5.86
CA SER A 543 -4.46 -17.11 -6.58
C SER A 543 -4.68 -18.30 -5.65
N ARG A 544 -5.44 -19.31 -6.11
CA ARG A 544 -5.80 -20.48 -5.29
C ARG A 544 -4.66 -21.48 -5.22
N ASN A 545 -4.35 -21.97 -4.03
CA ASN A 545 -3.53 -23.16 -3.90
C ASN A 545 -4.32 -24.40 -4.34
N LEU A 546 -3.73 -25.21 -5.22
CA LEU A 546 -4.37 -26.42 -5.75
C LEU A 546 -4.26 -27.63 -4.79
N GLN A 547 -3.46 -27.52 -3.70
CA GLN A 547 -3.22 -28.52 -2.67
C GLN A 547 -2.54 -29.81 -3.18
N THR A 548 -2.19 -29.85 -4.45
CA THR A 548 -1.45 -30.94 -5.09
C THR A 548 0.06 -30.80 -4.96
N GLY A 549 0.55 -29.58 -4.64
CA GLY A 549 1.96 -29.21 -4.73
C GLY A 549 2.35 -28.64 -6.09
N GLU A 550 1.48 -28.72 -7.09
CA GLU A 550 1.67 -28.05 -8.38
C GLU A 550 1.29 -26.58 -8.29
N SER A 551 1.89 -25.75 -9.17
CA SER A 551 1.55 -24.35 -9.27
C SER A 551 0.28 -24.17 -10.11
N GLU A 552 -0.63 -23.32 -9.63
CA GLU A 552 -1.82 -22.86 -10.34
C GLU A 552 -1.50 -22.11 -11.65
N VAL A 553 -0.27 -21.70 -11.83
CA VAL A 553 0.20 -21.10 -13.08
C VAL A 553 0.18 -22.11 -14.22
N VAL A 554 0.49 -23.38 -13.94
CA VAL A 554 0.72 -24.43 -14.95
C VAL A 554 -0.24 -25.61 -14.84
N SER A 555 -1.02 -25.70 -13.77
CA SER A 555 -1.96 -26.81 -13.53
C SER A 555 -3.35 -26.29 -13.18
N ALA A 556 -4.37 -27.07 -13.53
CA ALA A 556 -5.75 -26.89 -13.08
C ALA A 556 -6.21 -28.04 -12.17
N GLU A 557 -5.39 -29.07 -11.99
CA GLU A 557 -5.71 -30.21 -11.13
C GLU A 557 -5.65 -29.81 -9.67
N SER A 558 -6.75 -29.98 -8.96
CA SER A 558 -6.87 -29.65 -7.54
C SER A 558 -7.49 -30.78 -6.74
N ARG A 559 -7.24 -30.77 -5.44
CA ARG A 559 -7.85 -31.73 -4.52
C ARG A 559 -8.31 -31.04 -3.24
N PRO A 560 -9.39 -31.51 -2.59
CA PRO A 560 -9.68 -31.14 -1.22
C PRO A 560 -8.56 -31.62 -0.28
N ALA A 561 -8.33 -30.88 0.80
CA ALA A 561 -7.36 -31.23 1.82
C ALA A 561 -7.89 -30.91 3.22
N THR A 562 -7.44 -31.73 4.19
CA THR A 562 -7.70 -31.48 5.60
C THR A 562 -6.53 -30.73 6.18
N ILE A 563 -6.80 -29.53 6.71
CA ILE A 563 -5.82 -28.67 7.37
C ILE A 563 -6.10 -28.69 8.87
N ALA A 564 -5.06 -28.92 9.66
CA ALA A 564 -5.13 -28.89 11.12
C ALA A 564 -4.35 -27.71 11.65
N ILE A 565 -4.98 -26.94 12.55
CA ILE A 565 -4.35 -25.88 13.35
C ILE A 565 -4.09 -26.45 14.74
N HIS A 566 -2.81 -26.54 15.10
CA HIS A 566 -2.38 -27.10 16.37
C HIS A 566 -2.35 -26.03 17.45
N HIS A 567 -2.91 -26.32 18.60
CA HIS A 567 -2.99 -25.42 19.74
C HIS A 567 -2.72 -26.15 21.08
N GLY A 568 -2.04 -27.30 21.02
CA GLY A 568 -1.57 -28.01 22.20
C GLY A 568 -0.29 -27.37 22.78
N VAL A 569 0.12 -27.83 23.98
CA VAL A 569 1.33 -27.33 24.64
C VAL A 569 2.61 -27.58 23.83
N ASP A 570 2.63 -28.62 23.01
CA ASP A 570 3.69 -29.06 22.12
C ASP A 570 3.79 -28.19 20.84
N HIS A 571 2.67 -27.65 20.38
CA HIS A 571 2.55 -26.81 19.19
C HIS A 571 1.56 -25.68 19.43
N ALA A 572 1.94 -24.75 20.29
CA ALA A 572 1.06 -23.66 20.75
C ALA A 572 1.03 -22.50 19.73
N SER A 573 0.03 -22.51 18.84
CA SER A 573 -0.27 -21.36 17.98
C SER A 573 -0.63 -20.14 18.81
N LYS A 574 -0.15 -18.95 18.40
CA LYS A 574 -0.30 -17.73 19.19
C LYS A 574 -0.26 -16.45 18.36
N LEU A 575 -0.83 -15.40 18.91
CA LEU A 575 -0.66 -14.01 18.50
C LEU A 575 0.20 -13.28 19.53
N LEU A 576 1.13 -12.43 19.06
CA LEU A 576 1.86 -11.48 19.89
C LEU A 576 1.39 -10.06 19.50
N LEU A 577 0.76 -9.37 20.44
CA LEU A 577 0.16 -8.05 20.24
C LEU A 577 1.05 -6.97 20.86
N PRO A 578 1.57 -5.99 20.11
CA PRO A 578 2.24 -4.82 20.65
C PRO A 578 1.21 -3.85 21.23
N VAL A 579 1.06 -3.88 22.55
CA VAL A 579 0.07 -3.06 23.29
C VAL A 579 0.71 -1.74 23.70
N LEU A 580 0.04 -0.64 23.40
CA LEU A 580 0.39 0.69 23.93
C LEU A 580 -0.20 0.88 25.31
N ASP A 581 0.53 1.59 26.18
CA ASP A 581 0.05 2.01 27.50
C ASP A 581 -0.95 3.17 27.42
#